data_f5927ac8c55546994e0461ccb9a037c4
#
_entry.id   f5927ac8c55546994e0461ccb9a037c4
#
_cell.length_a   1.000
_cell.length_b   1.000
_cell.length_c   1.000
_cell.angle_alpha   90.00
_cell.angle_beta   90.00
_cell.angle_gamma   90.00
#
_symmetry.space_group_name_H-M   'P 1'
#
loop_
_entity.id
_entity.type
_entity.pdbx_description
1 polymer ?
#
loop_
_entity_poly.entity_id
_entity_poly.type
_entity_poly.pdbx_seq_one_letter_code
_entity_poly.pdbx_strand_id
1 'polypeptide(L)'
;MKTKFIFVTGGVLSSLGKGLAASSLGALLQTRGLTVTIQKLDPYINVDPGTMNPFQHGEVFVTDDGAETDLDLGHYERYLNVPMSRKNNTTSGAIYNQVIAKERRGDYLGATVQVIPHITDEIKSVVLSLAEGDDAPDVAIIEIGGTVGDIEGLPFLEAIRQLRSDLGRDNCLNIHLTLVPYLRSAGEHKTKPTQHSVKELLSIGIQPDIILCRCEQSISEELRRKIALFCNVDQDAVFSSVDVNNIYEVPLKFYEEGFDQKVAIMLRLPARNAHLEAWKKLVSDCADPKGKVTIAIVGKYVDLKEAYKSLHEALIHGGVANRVQVNLRYVNSENIDASNVAENLKGCDGILVPGGFGYRGVEGKIVAIRYAREKKVPFFGICLGMQCAVIEFARHVAEMTDANSEEFDHRSKHKVIYLMTEWYDFRTKNVEKRDAGSDKGGTMRLGSYPCKVLPNSRALEAYKKELVEERHRHRYEFNNEFKEALAEKGMIFSGTSPDGNLVEIVELPDHPWFLGCQFHPEFKSRPMDAHPLFREFIAAAKKHAKV
;
A
#
# COMPACT_ATOMS: atom_id res chain seq x y z
N MET A 1 -5.53 23.99 -17.70
CA MET A 1 -6.63 23.16 -18.24
C MET A 1 -7.57 22.85 -17.08
N LYS A 2 -8.88 22.75 -17.25
CA LYS A 2 -9.76 22.32 -16.16
C LYS A 2 -9.57 20.82 -15.92
N THR A 3 -9.41 20.38 -14.68
CA THR A 3 -9.26 18.98 -14.31
C THR A 3 -10.39 18.11 -14.90
N LYS A 4 -10.03 16.97 -15.49
CA LYS A 4 -10.96 15.94 -15.98
C LYS A 4 -11.12 14.84 -14.95
N PHE A 5 -12.34 14.33 -14.81
CA PHE A 5 -12.67 13.31 -13.80
C PHE A 5 -12.98 11.96 -14.47
N ILE A 6 -12.40 10.90 -13.95
CA ILE A 6 -12.66 9.52 -14.39
C ILE A 6 -13.20 8.76 -13.19
N PHE A 7 -14.43 8.29 -13.27
CA PHE A 7 -15.05 7.47 -12.23
C PHE A 7 -14.92 6.00 -12.60
N VAL A 8 -14.25 5.21 -11.72
CA VAL A 8 -14.05 3.78 -11.92
C VAL A 8 -14.94 3.03 -10.95
N THR A 9 -15.93 2.33 -11.49
CA THR A 9 -16.84 1.46 -10.75
C THR A 9 -16.58 0.00 -11.08
N GLY A 10 -17.02 -0.93 -10.24
CA GLY A 10 -16.89 -2.35 -10.51
C GLY A 10 -18.14 -3.12 -10.09
N GLY A 11 -18.39 -4.21 -10.77
CA GLY A 11 -19.53 -5.07 -10.49
C GLY A 11 -19.15 -6.55 -10.53
N VAL A 12 -20.13 -7.40 -10.24
CA VAL A 12 -20.07 -8.86 -10.19
C VAL A 12 -19.45 -9.39 -8.89
N LEU A 13 -18.22 -8.98 -8.53
CA LEU A 13 -17.53 -9.44 -7.32
C LEU A 13 -16.46 -8.44 -6.86
N SER A 14 -16.04 -8.55 -5.60
CA SER A 14 -14.92 -7.82 -5.05
C SER A 14 -13.58 -8.32 -5.62
N SER A 15 -12.49 -7.59 -5.39
CA SER A 15 -11.12 -7.95 -5.85
C SER A 15 -11.01 -8.14 -7.36
N LEU A 16 -11.89 -7.49 -8.13
CA LEU A 16 -11.87 -7.55 -9.60
C LEU A 16 -10.67 -6.82 -10.22
N GLY A 17 -9.97 -5.98 -9.43
CA GLY A 17 -8.77 -5.25 -9.84
C GLY A 17 -9.04 -3.82 -10.26
N LYS A 18 -10.04 -3.14 -9.68
CA LYS A 18 -10.31 -1.70 -9.91
C LYS A 18 -9.08 -0.83 -9.65
N GLY A 19 -8.44 -1.00 -8.48
CA GLY A 19 -7.24 -0.24 -8.10
C GLY A 19 -6.09 -0.42 -9.08
N LEU A 20 -5.86 -1.65 -9.53
CA LEU A 20 -4.85 -1.94 -10.54
C LEU A 20 -5.18 -1.32 -11.89
N ALA A 21 -6.45 -1.36 -12.31
CA ALA A 21 -6.91 -0.74 -13.56
C ALA A 21 -6.79 0.79 -13.51
N ALA A 22 -7.22 1.42 -12.40
CA ALA A 22 -7.11 2.86 -12.17
C ALA A 22 -5.64 3.31 -12.17
N SER A 23 -4.78 2.59 -11.45
CA SER A 23 -3.33 2.87 -11.38
C SER A 23 -2.66 2.73 -12.74
N SER A 24 -2.99 1.66 -13.49
CA SER A 24 -2.44 1.40 -14.82
C SER A 24 -2.84 2.47 -15.83
N LEU A 25 -4.12 2.88 -15.81
CA LEU A 25 -4.59 3.99 -16.63
C LEU A 25 -3.89 5.31 -16.24
N GLY A 26 -3.80 5.59 -14.94
CA GLY A 26 -3.11 6.78 -14.45
C GLY A 26 -1.66 6.84 -14.90
N ALA A 27 -0.93 5.73 -14.78
CA ALA A 27 0.45 5.61 -15.27
C ALA A 27 0.56 5.87 -16.79
N LEU A 28 -0.34 5.30 -17.58
CA LEU A 28 -0.37 5.54 -19.02
C LEU A 28 -0.63 7.02 -19.38
N LEU A 29 -1.57 7.66 -18.68
CA LEU A 29 -1.82 9.10 -18.90
C LEU A 29 -0.60 9.96 -18.51
N GLN A 30 0.13 9.57 -17.44
CA GLN A 30 1.40 10.24 -17.10
C GLN A 30 2.47 10.05 -18.19
N THR A 31 2.56 8.87 -18.82
CA THR A 31 3.50 8.66 -19.93
C THR A 31 3.19 9.54 -21.14
N ARG A 32 1.96 10.09 -21.22
CA ARG A 32 1.56 11.12 -22.19
C ARG A 32 1.85 12.55 -21.71
N GLY A 33 2.51 12.72 -20.56
CA GLY A 33 2.88 14.02 -19.98
C GLY A 33 1.71 14.75 -19.31
N LEU A 34 0.71 14.02 -18.82
CA LEU A 34 -0.38 14.57 -18.01
C LEU A 34 -0.07 14.40 -16.52
N THR A 35 -0.52 15.35 -15.71
CA THR A 35 -0.53 15.20 -14.25
C THR A 35 -1.78 14.44 -13.81
N VAL A 36 -1.60 13.40 -12.99
CA VAL A 36 -2.69 12.51 -12.59
C VAL A 36 -2.69 12.30 -11.08
N THR A 37 -3.87 12.32 -10.46
CA THR A 37 -4.08 11.85 -9.10
C THR A 37 -5.17 10.78 -9.06
N ILE A 38 -5.17 9.93 -8.04
CA ILE A 38 -6.21 8.91 -7.83
C ILE A 38 -6.78 9.06 -6.43
N GLN A 39 -8.10 8.94 -6.28
CA GLN A 39 -8.80 8.93 -5.00
C GLN A 39 -9.60 7.63 -4.86
N LYS A 40 -9.55 7.06 -3.67
CA LYS A 40 -10.36 5.91 -3.25
C LYS A 40 -11.53 6.38 -2.40
N LEU A 41 -12.73 5.94 -2.74
CA LEU A 41 -13.94 6.10 -1.95
C LEU A 41 -14.37 4.74 -1.41
N ASP A 42 -14.23 4.51 -0.10
CA ASP A 42 -14.50 3.23 0.54
C ASP A 42 -15.87 3.22 1.23
N PRO A 43 -16.77 2.26 0.93
CA PRO A 43 -18.14 2.29 1.41
C PRO A 43 -18.34 1.84 2.87
N TYR A 44 -17.29 1.45 3.60
CA TYR A 44 -17.43 1.03 4.99
C TYR A 44 -17.59 2.22 5.96
N ILE A 45 -18.15 1.93 7.16
CA ILE A 45 -18.50 2.93 8.19
C ILE A 45 -17.32 3.28 9.11
N ASN A 46 -16.20 2.58 9.04
CA ASN A 46 -15.00 2.98 9.78
C ASN A 46 -14.56 4.37 9.31
N VAL A 47 -14.17 5.23 10.25
CA VAL A 47 -13.67 6.59 9.93
C VAL A 47 -12.38 6.51 9.13
N ASP A 48 -11.51 5.58 9.52
CA ASP A 48 -10.28 5.19 8.80
C ASP A 48 -10.00 3.70 9.02
N PRO A 49 -9.10 3.06 8.25
CA PRO A 49 -8.77 1.65 8.40
C PRO A 49 -7.78 1.35 9.55
N GLY A 50 -7.31 2.34 10.31
CA GLY A 50 -6.23 2.19 11.29
C GLY A 50 -6.46 1.13 12.37
N THR A 51 -7.74 0.89 12.75
CA THR A 51 -8.12 -0.13 13.74
C THR A 51 -8.65 -1.43 13.12
N MET A 52 -8.69 -1.53 11.80
CA MET A 52 -9.19 -2.71 11.11
C MET A 52 -8.27 -3.91 11.25
N ASN A 53 -8.88 -5.09 11.23
CA ASN A 53 -8.12 -6.35 11.27
C ASN A 53 -7.48 -6.63 9.89
N PRO A 54 -6.15 -6.78 9.81
CA PRO A 54 -5.47 -7.10 8.55
C PRO A 54 -5.95 -8.38 7.86
N PHE A 55 -6.51 -9.34 8.60
CA PHE A 55 -7.10 -10.55 8.03
C PHE A 55 -8.40 -10.30 7.24
N GLN A 56 -9.07 -9.18 7.47
CA GLN A 56 -10.31 -8.83 6.78
C GLN A 56 -10.11 -7.82 5.66
N HIS A 57 -9.20 -6.86 5.86
CA HIS A 57 -9.04 -5.71 4.96
C HIS A 57 -7.66 -5.63 4.30
N GLY A 58 -6.74 -6.55 4.65
CA GLY A 58 -5.36 -6.46 4.18
C GLY A 58 -4.55 -5.42 4.96
N GLU A 59 -3.50 -4.92 4.33
CA GLU A 59 -2.56 -3.95 4.88
C GLU A 59 -3.22 -2.59 5.09
N VAL A 60 -2.87 -1.93 6.19
CA VAL A 60 -3.12 -0.50 6.38
C VAL A 60 -1.93 0.27 5.82
N PHE A 61 -2.15 0.99 4.72
CA PHE A 61 -1.12 1.81 4.10
C PHE A 61 -1.06 3.19 4.76
N VAL A 62 0.14 3.73 4.97
CA VAL A 62 0.34 5.04 5.61
C VAL A 62 0.97 6.02 4.63
N THR A 63 0.35 7.19 4.49
CA THR A 63 0.83 8.29 3.64
C THR A 63 1.86 9.16 4.36
N ASP A 64 2.56 10.04 3.63
CA ASP A 64 3.54 10.95 4.22
C ASP A 64 2.91 11.92 5.25
N ASP A 65 1.68 12.35 5.04
CA ASP A 65 0.92 13.20 5.96
C ASP A 65 0.27 12.45 7.13
N GLY A 66 0.56 11.15 7.27
CA GLY A 66 0.14 10.33 8.39
C GLY A 66 -1.30 9.82 8.33
N ALA A 67 -1.94 9.83 7.16
CA ALA A 67 -3.22 9.16 7.01
C ALA A 67 -3.03 7.64 6.99
N GLU A 68 -3.83 6.93 7.78
CA GLU A 68 -4.02 5.48 7.66
C GLU A 68 -5.09 5.23 6.60
N THR A 69 -4.76 4.45 5.57
CA THR A 69 -5.56 4.33 4.35
C THR A 69 -5.67 2.89 3.88
N ASP A 70 -6.54 2.65 2.91
CA ASP A 70 -6.67 1.37 2.23
C ASP A 70 -5.39 1.00 1.46
N LEU A 71 -5.13 -0.30 1.30
CA LEU A 71 -3.95 -0.86 0.62
C LEU A 71 -3.81 -0.43 -0.85
N ASP A 72 -4.92 -0.04 -1.49
CA ASP A 72 -4.93 0.40 -2.88
C ASP A 72 -4.13 1.69 -3.09
N LEU A 73 -3.99 2.55 -2.05
CA LEU A 73 -3.14 3.73 -2.15
C LEU A 73 -1.67 3.36 -2.39
N GLY A 74 -1.23 2.23 -1.87
CA GLY A 74 0.08 1.67 -2.19
C GLY A 74 0.22 1.35 -3.68
N HIS A 75 -0.81 0.81 -4.33
CA HIS A 75 -0.82 0.61 -5.78
C HIS A 75 -0.75 1.94 -6.53
N TYR A 76 -1.53 2.94 -6.11
CA TYR A 76 -1.52 4.26 -6.75
C TYR A 76 -0.13 4.87 -6.72
N GLU A 77 0.52 4.89 -5.54
CA GLU A 77 1.87 5.44 -5.41
C GLU A 77 2.92 4.68 -6.22
N ARG A 78 2.84 3.34 -6.26
CA ARG A 78 3.78 2.51 -7.01
C ARG A 78 3.69 2.72 -8.51
N TYR A 79 2.48 2.95 -9.04
CA TYR A 79 2.25 3.12 -10.48
C TYR A 79 2.47 4.55 -10.94
N LEU A 80 1.99 5.53 -10.18
CA LEU A 80 2.10 6.95 -10.54
C LEU A 80 3.45 7.57 -10.14
N ASN A 81 4.18 6.92 -9.24
CA ASN A 81 5.41 7.46 -8.66
C ASN A 81 5.25 8.86 -8.05
N VAL A 82 4.08 9.13 -7.48
CA VAL A 82 3.73 10.36 -6.74
C VAL A 82 3.23 9.98 -5.37
N PRO A 83 3.59 10.72 -4.30
CA PRO A 83 3.04 10.47 -2.98
C PRO A 83 1.55 10.78 -2.95
N MET A 84 0.79 9.90 -2.29
CA MET A 84 -0.62 10.13 -1.95
C MET A 84 -0.72 10.80 -0.57
N SER A 85 -1.87 11.39 -0.31
CA SER A 85 -2.17 12.11 0.92
C SER A 85 -3.55 11.72 1.45
N ARG A 86 -3.93 12.28 2.59
CA ARG A 86 -5.28 12.15 3.17
C ARG A 86 -6.40 12.45 2.18
N LYS A 87 -6.17 13.35 1.22
CA LYS A 87 -7.17 13.68 0.17
C LYS A 87 -7.45 12.51 -0.78
N ASN A 88 -6.56 11.53 -0.83
CA ASN A 88 -6.67 10.43 -1.79
C ASN A 88 -7.45 9.22 -1.26
N ASN A 89 -7.89 9.23 0.00
CA ASN A 89 -8.76 8.18 0.55
C ASN A 89 -9.86 8.81 1.43
N THR A 90 -11.10 8.38 1.21
CA THR A 90 -12.24 8.83 2.02
C THR A 90 -13.20 7.66 2.21
N THR A 91 -13.65 7.45 3.46
CA THR A 91 -14.62 6.40 3.82
C THR A 91 -16.02 6.97 3.97
N SER A 92 -17.04 6.11 3.85
CA SER A 92 -18.41 6.49 4.24
C SER A 92 -18.45 7.01 5.68
N GLY A 93 -17.73 6.33 6.61
CA GLY A 93 -17.67 6.75 8.01
C GLY A 93 -17.13 8.16 8.19
N ALA A 94 -16.07 8.54 7.47
CA ALA A 94 -15.52 9.90 7.50
C ALA A 94 -16.53 10.93 7.00
N ILE A 95 -17.22 10.66 5.88
CA ILE A 95 -18.26 11.54 5.31
C ILE A 95 -19.41 11.74 6.30
N TYR A 96 -19.97 10.64 6.83
CA TYR A 96 -21.08 10.72 7.79
C TYR A 96 -20.67 11.45 9.08
N ASN A 97 -19.50 11.15 9.61
CA ASN A 97 -18.97 11.84 10.80
C ASN A 97 -18.85 13.35 10.58
N GLN A 98 -18.38 13.77 9.40
CA GLN A 98 -18.25 15.19 9.05
C GLN A 98 -19.61 15.89 8.93
N VAL A 99 -20.59 15.25 8.28
CA VAL A 99 -21.96 15.80 8.16
C VAL A 99 -22.64 15.88 9.52
N ILE A 100 -22.53 14.84 10.37
CA ILE A 100 -23.06 14.85 11.74
C ILE A 100 -22.39 15.95 12.58
N ALA A 101 -21.08 16.13 12.48
CA ALA A 101 -20.37 17.20 13.17
C ALA A 101 -20.85 18.58 12.71
N LYS A 102 -21.08 18.80 11.42
CA LYS A 102 -21.67 20.05 10.88
C LYS A 102 -23.09 20.27 11.43
N GLU A 103 -23.91 19.22 11.50
CA GLU A 103 -25.28 19.32 12.06
C GLU A 103 -25.22 19.73 13.55
N ARG A 104 -24.35 19.09 14.34
CA ARG A 104 -24.19 19.43 15.78
C ARG A 104 -23.70 20.85 16.00
N ARG A 105 -22.93 21.45 15.11
CA ARG A 105 -22.52 22.87 15.17
C ARG A 105 -23.61 23.84 14.70
N GLY A 106 -24.69 23.35 14.08
CA GLY A 106 -25.77 24.18 13.55
C GLY A 106 -25.51 24.75 12.14
N ASP A 107 -24.54 24.21 11.41
CA ASP A 107 -24.13 24.71 10.08
C ASP A 107 -25.29 24.61 9.05
N TYR A 108 -26.28 23.74 9.28
CA TYR A 108 -27.44 23.57 8.41
C TYR A 108 -28.66 24.43 8.81
N LEU A 109 -28.51 25.34 9.78
CA LEU A 109 -29.52 26.33 10.17
C LEU A 109 -30.92 25.76 10.49
N GLY A 110 -30.99 24.55 11.04
CA GLY A 110 -32.24 23.87 11.41
C GLY A 110 -32.91 23.07 10.26
N ALA A 111 -32.27 22.96 9.11
CA ALA A 111 -32.74 22.11 8.02
C ALA A 111 -32.73 20.62 8.42
N THR A 112 -33.66 19.84 7.88
CA THR A 112 -33.63 18.37 7.99
C THR A 112 -32.46 17.83 7.17
N VAL A 113 -31.46 17.22 7.84
CA VAL A 113 -30.27 16.65 7.18
C VAL A 113 -30.60 15.26 6.66
N GLN A 114 -30.35 15.02 5.36
CA GLN A 114 -30.70 13.80 4.64
C GLN A 114 -29.50 13.30 3.82
N VAL A 115 -29.56 12.05 3.34
CA VAL A 115 -28.50 11.52 2.46
C VAL A 115 -28.36 12.37 1.20
N ILE A 116 -29.49 12.72 0.56
CA ILE A 116 -29.57 13.69 -0.53
C ILE A 116 -30.25 14.94 0.03
N PRO A 117 -29.65 16.13 -0.02
CA PRO A 117 -28.37 16.43 -0.68
C PRO A 117 -27.13 16.37 0.24
N HIS A 118 -27.26 16.31 1.56
CA HIS A 118 -26.18 16.67 2.49
C HIS A 118 -24.97 15.70 2.44
N ILE A 119 -25.22 14.37 2.44
CA ILE A 119 -24.15 13.36 2.30
C ILE A 119 -23.58 13.39 0.88
N THR A 120 -24.44 13.49 -0.15
CA THR A 120 -23.98 13.55 -1.55
C THR A 120 -23.19 14.82 -1.83
N ASP A 121 -23.56 15.97 -1.27
CA ASP A 121 -22.80 17.22 -1.43
C ASP A 121 -21.46 17.16 -0.72
N GLU A 122 -21.38 16.52 0.45
CA GLU A 122 -20.10 16.29 1.12
C GLU A 122 -19.17 15.40 0.30
N ILE A 123 -19.69 14.30 -0.28
CA ILE A 123 -18.92 13.43 -1.18
C ILE A 123 -18.44 14.21 -2.40
N LYS A 124 -19.32 15.00 -3.03
CA LYS A 124 -18.97 15.85 -4.18
C LYS A 124 -17.88 16.86 -3.82
N SER A 125 -17.97 17.49 -2.65
CA SER A 125 -16.96 18.44 -2.15
C SER A 125 -15.59 17.78 -2.01
N VAL A 126 -15.54 16.59 -1.42
CA VAL A 126 -14.28 15.82 -1.27
C VAL A 126 -13.68 15.47 -2.63
N VAL A 127 -14.48 15.03 -3.59
CA VAL A 127 -14.01 14.72 -4.96
C VAL A 127 -13.49 15.98 -5.65
N LEU A 128 -14.22 17.08 -5.58
CA LEU A 128 -13.87 18.32 -6.25
C LEU A 128 -12.63 18.99 -5.64
N SER A 129 -12.34 18.74 -4.36
CA SER A 129 -11.15 19.28 -3.68
C SER A 129 -9.82 18.82 -4.31
N LEU A 130 -9.84 17.72 -5.10
CA LEU A 130 -8.68 17.29 -5.88
C LEU A 130 -8.32 18.24 -7.02
N ALA A 131 -9.28 19.03 -7.48
CA ALA A 131 -9.10 19.99 -8.57
C ALA A 131 -8.90 21.43 -8.08
N GLU A 132 -8.67 21.62 -6.78
CA GLU A 132 -8.45 22.91 -6.16
C GLU A 132 -6.95 23.22 -6.01
N GLY A 133 -6.59 24.50 -6.13
CA GLY A 133 -5.22 25.00 -5.98
C GLY A 133 -4.45 25.08 -7.27
N ASP A 134 -3.24 25.64 -7.18
CA ASP A 134 -2.38 25.91 -8.35
C ASP A 134 -1.77 24.63 -8.94
N ASP A 135 -1.65 23.57 -8.12
CA ASP A 135 -1.11 22.26 -8.51
C ASP A 135 -2.21 21.25 -8.88
N ALA A 136 -3.41 21.73 -9.25
CA ALA A 136 -4.52 20.86 -9.64
C ALA A 136 -4.11 19.94 -10.80
N PRO A 137 -4.40 18.63 -10.74
CA PRO A 137 -4.00 17.68 -11.78
C PRO A 137 -4.80 17.89 -13.08
N ASP A 138 -4.23 17.44 -14.19
CA ASP A 138 -4.96 17.38 -15.46
C ASP A 138 -6.10 16.36 -15.40
N VAL A 139 -5.88 15.24 -14.69
CA VAL A 139 -6.85 14.14 -14.55
C VAL A 139 -6.92 13.67 -13.10
N ALA A 140 -8.13 13.60 -12.55
CA ALA A 140 -8.44 12.94 -11.29
C ALA A 140 -9.21 11.64 -11.57
N ILE A 141 -8.67 10.50 -11.12
CA ILE A 141 -9.33 9.19 -11.22
C ILE A 141 -9.95 8.87 -9.85
N ILE A 142 -11.24 8.62 -9.81
CA ILE A 142 -11.96 8.31 -8.59
C ILE A 142 -12.41 6.85 -8.63
N GLU A 143 -11.79 6.02 -7.81
CA GLU A 143 -12.17 4.62 -7.65
C GLU A 143 -13.27 4.48 -6.60
N ILE A 144 -14.39 3.91 -7.00
CA ILE A 144 -15.51 3.61 -6.09
C ILE A 144 -15.31 2.20 -5.53
N GLY A 145 -15.09 2.11 -4.22
CA GLY A 145 -14.96 0.85 -3.50
C GLY A 145 -16.26 0.05 -3.49
N GLY A 146 -16.18 -1.24 -3.15
CA GLY A 146 -17.33 -2.15 -3.16
C GLY A 146 -17.76 -2.60 -4.55
N THR A 147 -18.94 -3.17 -4.62
CA THR A 147 -19.55 -3.72 -5.83
C THR A 147 -20.83 -2.94 -6.15
N VAL A 148 -21.05 -2.60 -7.43
CA VAL A 148 -22.30 -1.95 -7.86
C VAL A 148 -23.46 -2.91 -7.58
N GLY A 149 -24.46 -2.41 -6.85
CA GLY A 149 -25.60 -3.16 -6.32
C GLY A 149 -25.57 -3.33 -4.79
N ASP A 150 -24.42 -3.13 -4.15
CA ASP A 150 -24.32 -3.15 -2.69
C ASP A 150 -24.90 -1.85 -2.09
N ILE A 151 -25.63 -1.99 -0.98
CA ILE A 151 -26.31 -0.88 -0.30
C ILE A 151 -25.32 0.20 0.15
N GLU A 152 -24.17 -0.22 0.64
CA GLU A 152 -23.14 0.65 1.22
C GLU A 152 -22.57 1.64 0.20
N GLY A 153 -22.53 1.25 -1.08
CA GLY A 153 -21.97 2.06 -2.16
C GLY A 153 -22.94 3.11 -2.73
N LEU A 154 -24.24 3.01 -2.44
CA LEU A 154 -25.27 3.86 -3.07
C LEU A 154 -25.04 5.36 -2.91
N PRO A 155 -24.65 5.91 -1.75
CA PRO A 155 -24.39 7.35 -1.61
C PRO A 155 -23.26 7.84 -2.52
N PHE A 156 -22.19 7.04 -2.69
CA PHE A 156 -21.10 7.37 -3.61
C PHE A 156 -21.56 7.33 -5.07
N LEU A 157 -22.30 6.29 -5.45
CA LEU A 157 -22.83 6.16 -6.81
C LEU A 157 -23.79 7.31 -7.15
N GLU A 158 -24.66 7.70 -6.22
CA GLU A 158 -25.55 8.85 -6.39
C GLU A 158 -24.77 10.16 -6.53
N ALA A 159 -23.72 10.36 -5.73
CA ALA A 159 -22.89 11.55 -5.81
C ALA A 159 -22.16 11.66 -7.17
N ILE A 160 -21.57 10.58 -7.70
CA ILE A 160 -20.90 10.61 -9.01
C ILE A 160 -21.90 10.78 -10.16
N ARG A 161 -23.13 10.25 -10.03
CA ARG A 161 -24.23 10.51 -10.98
C ARG A 161 -24.54 12.01 -11.06
N GLN A 162 -24.64 12.67 -9.90
CA GLN A 162 -24.86 14.11 -9.81
C GLN A 162 -23.66 14.90 -10.36
N LEU A 163 -22.43 14.54 -9.98
CA LEU A 163 -21.20 15.20 -10.48
C LEU A 163 -21.10 15.19 -12.00
N ARG A 164 -21.52 14.10 -12.66
CA ARG A 164 -21.52 14.05 -14.11
C ARG A 164 -22.47 15.08 -14.73
N SER A 165 -23.60 15.36 -14.06
CA SER A 165 -24.51 16.42 -14.48
C SER A 165 -23.93 17.81 -14.22
N ASP A 166 -23.33 18.01 -13.04
CA ASP A 166 -22.79 19.30 -12.62
C ASP A 166 -21.56 19.73 -13.45
N LEU A 167 -20.66 18.80 -13.76
CA LEU A 167 -19.41 19.05 -14.49
C LEU A 167 -19.57 19.02 -16.00
N GLY A 168 -20.58 18.31 -16.50
CA GLY A 168 -20.83 18.06 -17.92
C GLY A 168 -20.04 16.89 -18.49
N ARG A 169 -20.62 16.23 -19.50
CA ARG A 169 -20.10 14.98 -20.10
C ARG A 169 -18.70 15.10 -20.69
N ASP A 170 -18.31 16.27 -21.16
CA ASP A 170 -16.97 16.51 -21.73
C ASP A 170 -15.85 16.53 -20.65
N ASN A 171 -16.23 16.58 -19.37
CA ASN A 171 -15.28 16.67 -18.24
C ASN A 171 -15.29 15.43 -17.35
N CYS A 172 -16.19 14.46 -17.62
CA CYS A 172 -16.35 13.26 -16.81
C CYS A 172 -16.46 12.03 -17.70
N LEU A 173 -15.83 10.94 -17.26
CA LEU A 173 -15.87 9.61 -17.90
C LEU A 173 -16.20 8.55 -16.87
N ASN A 174 -17.16 7.66 -17.18
CA ASN A 174 -17.50 6.50 -16.35
C ASN A 174 -16.91 5.23 -16.96
N ILE A 175 -15.97 4.60 -16.25
CA ILE A 175 -15.40 3.30 -16.60
C ILE A 175 -16.01 2.26 -15.67
N HIS A 176 -16.56 1.19 -16.24
CA HIS A 176 -17.12 0.11 -15.45
C HIS A 176 -16.34 -1.19 -15.66
N LEU A 177 -15.69 -1.69 -14.61
CA LEU A 177 -14.96 -2.94 -14.61
C LEU A 177 -15.89 -4.09 -14.30
N THR A 178 -15.91 -5.13 -15.15
CA THR A 178 -16.77 -6.30 -15.03
C THR A 178 -15.99 -7.59 -15.24
N LEU A 179 -16.66 -8.74 -15.03
CA LEU A 179 -16.10 -10.06 -15.25
C LEU A 179 -16.72 -10.71 -16.50
N VAL A 180 -15.88 -11.21 -17.38
CA VAL A 180 -16.24 -12.10 -18.51
C VAL A 180 -15.55 -13.45 -18.30
N PRO A 181 -16.16 -14.35 -17.50
CA PRO A 181 -15.53 -15.63 -17.18
C PRO A 181 -15.50 -16.56 -18.39
N TYR A 182 -14.43 -17.33 -18.50
CA TYR A 182 -14.31 -18.45 -19.44
C TYR A 182 -14.76 -19.74 -18.78
N LEU A 183 -15.85 -20.34 -19.27
CA LEU A 183 -16.35 -21.62 -18.76
C LEU A 183 -15.67 -22.76 -19.50
N ARG A 184 -14.67 -23.38 -18.88
CA ARG A 184 -13.90 -24.49 -19.47
C ARG A 184 -14.78 -25.66 -19.92
N SER A 185 -15.86 -25.97 -19.17
CA SER A 185 -16.81 -27.03 -19.49
C SER A 185 -17.63 -26.76 -20.78
N ALA A 186 -17.84 -25.47 -21.10
CA ALA A 186 -18.59 -25.05 -22.29
C ALA A 186 -17.67 -24.57 -23.44
N GLY A 187 -16.36 -24.36 -23.15
CA GLY A 187 -15.40 -23.86 -24.13
C GLY A 187 -15.65 -22.42 -24.59
N GLU A 188 -16.32 -21.60 -23.78
CA GLU A 188 -16.73 -20.26 -24.20
C GLU A 188 -16.74 -19.22 -23.06
N HIS A 189 -16.58 -17.95 -23.43
CA HIS A 189 -16.79 -16.81 -22.54
C HIS A 189 -18.28 -16.55 -22.30
N LYS A 190 -18.63 -16.13 -21.07
CA LYS A 190 -19.98 -15.76 -20.69
C LYS A 190 -20.10 -14.27 -20.41
N THR A 191 -20.95 -13.58 -21.19
CA THR A 191 -21.18 -12.13 -21.08
C THR A 191 -22.34 -11.74 -20.13
N LYS A 192 -23.09 -12.71 -19.61
CA LYS A 192 -24.22 -12.44 -18.72
C LYS A 192 -23.83 -11.69 -17.44
N PRO A 193 -22.73 -12.03 -16.73
CA PRO A 193 -22.34 -11.27 -15.54
C PRO A 193 -22.12 -9.79 -15.84
N THR A 194 -21.44 -9.47 -16.95
CA THR A 194 -21.24 -8.09 -17.43
C THR A 194 -22.56 -7.38 -17.70
N GLN A 195 -23.49 -8.03 -18.43
CA GLN A 195 -24.80 -7.46 -18.76
C GLN A 195 -25.61 -7.13 -17.50
N HIS A 196 -25.61 -8.03 -16.49
CA HIS A 196 -26.31 -7.82 -15.23
C HIS A 196 -25.68 -6.68 -14.42
N SER A 197 -24.37 -6.65 -14.32
CA SER A 197 -23.64 -5.59 -13.61
C SER A 197 -23.91 -4.20 -14.20
N VAL A 198 -23.86 -4.09 -15.53
CA VAL A 198 -24.19 -2.82 -16.21
C VAL A 198 -25.66 -2.45 -16.02
N LYS A 199 -26.58 -3.43 -16.00
CA LYS A 199 -28.01 -3.18 -15.73
C LYS A 199 -28.19 -2.57 -14.33
N GLU A 200 -27.51 -3.08 -13.31
CA GLU A 200 -27.56 -2.49 -11.97
C GLU A 200 -27.03 -1.04 -11.97
N LEU A 201 -25.91 -0.77 -12.65
CA LEU A 201 -25.38 0.59 -12.77
C LEU A 201 -26.36 1.53 -13.49
N LEU A 202 -26.99 1.07 -14.56
CA LEU A 202 -28.04 1.81 -15.29
C LEU A 202 -29.28 2.09 -14.42
N SER A 203 -29.66 1.18 -13.53
CA SER A 203 -30.80 1.37 -12.62
C SER A 203 -30.58 2.53 -11.63
N ILE A 204 -29.32 2.86 -11.32
CA ILE A 204 -28.92 4.01 -10.51
C ILE A 204 -28.89 5.31 -11.36
N GLY A 205 -28.97 5.19 -12.68
CA GLY A 205 -28.91 6.31 -13.62
C GLY A 205 -27.49 6.65 -14.11
N ILE A 206 -26.54 5.72 -13.98
CA ILE A 206 -25.16 5.88 -14.47
C ILE A 206 -25.01 5.04 -15.74
N GLN A 207 -24.79 5.70 -16.87
CA GLN A 207 -24.37 5.06 -18.12
C GLN A 207 -22.85 4.95 -18.13
N PRO A 208 -22.26 3.75 -18.24
CA PRO A 208 -20.83 3.61 -18.49
C PRO A 208 -20.49 4.17 -19.89
N ASP A 209 -19.34 4.80 -20.00
CA ASP A 209 -18.78 5.25 -21.29
C ASP A 209 -17.81 4.18 -21.83
N ILE A 210 -17.13 3.48 -20.92
CA ILE A 210 -16.18 2.41 -21.24
C ILE A 210 -16.49 1.20 -20.35
N ILE A 211 -16.41 0.01 -20.93
CA ILE A 211 -16.46 -1.26 -20.21
C ILE A 211 -15.10 -1.93 -20.28
N LEU A 212 -14.53 -2.22 -19.11
CA LEU A 212 -13.29 -2.96 -18.98
C LEU A 212 -13.62 -4.38 -18.49
N CYS A 213 -13.35 -5.38 -19.33
CA CYS A 213 -13.75 -6.77 -19.10
C CYS A 213 -12.57 -7.56 -18.52
N ARG A 214 -12.60 -7.87 -17.22
CA ARG A 214 -11.66 -8.83 -16.64
C ARG A 214 -11.91 -10.21 -17.24
N CYS A 215 -10.87 -10.86 -17.77
CA CYS A 215 -10.98 -12.15 -18.45
C CYS A 215 -9.63 -12.92 -18.39
N GLU A 216 -9.70 -14.25 -18.46
CA GLU A 216 -8.50 -15.09 -18.54
C GLU A 216 -7.81 -14.97 -19.92
N GLN A 217 -8.59 -14.74 -20.98
CA GLN A 217 -8.13 -14.59 -22.36
C GLN A 217 -8.85 -13.41 -23.02
N SER A 218 -8.19 -12.74 -23.97
CA SER A 218 -8.81 -11.63 -24.70
C SER A 218 -10.15 -12.02 -25.31
N ILE A 219 -11.14 -11.13 -25.19
CA ILE A 219 -12.47 -11.31 -25.77
C ILE A 219 -12.45 -11.06 -27.28
N SER A 220 -13.19 -11.88 -28.04
CA SER A 220 -13.27 -11.75 -29.50
C SER A 220 -14.07 -10.49 -29.90
N GLU A 221 -13.89 -10.07 -31.16
CA GLU A 221 -14.65 -8.96 -31.74
C GLU A 221 -16.17 -9.20 -31.74
N GLU A 222 -16.60 -10.46 -31.88
CA GLU A 222 -18.01 -10.81 -31.78
C GLU A 222 -18.55 -10.59 -30.37
N LEU A 223 -17.77 -10.97 -29.34
CA LEU A 223 -18.13 -10.73 -27.94
C LEU A 223 -18.11 -9.23 -27.59
N ARG A 224 -17.14 -8.47 -28.12
CA ARG A 224 -17.13 -7.00 -27.95
C ARG A 224 -18.42 -6.39 -28.50
N ARG A 225 -18.82 -6.74 -29.73
CA ARG A 225 -20.09 -6.29 -30.31
C ARG A 225 -21.30 -6.67 -29.47
N LYS A 226 -21.33 -7.90 -28.98
CA LYS A 226 -22.42 -8.37 -28.10
C LYS A 226 -22.49 -7.57 -26.80
N ILE A 227 -21.35 -7.37 -26.12
CA ILE A 227 -21.29 -6.57 -24.87
C ILE A 227 -21.72 -5.13 -25.16
N ALA A 228 -21.17 -4.51 -26.21
CA ALA A 228 -21.49 -3.15 -26.61
C ALA A 228 -23.00 -2.95 -26.82
N LEU A 229 -23.64 -3.86 -27.57
CA LEU A 229 -25.08 -3.84 -27.84
C LEU A 229 -25.93 -3.92 -26.54
N PHE A 230 -25.62 -4.89 -25.65
CA PHE A 230 -26.39 -5.10 -24.43
C PHE A 230 -26.13 -4.04 -23.33
N CYS A 231 -24.98 -3.40 -23.36
CA CYS A 231 -24.55 -2.42 -22.37
C CYS A 231 -24.69 -0.97 -22.85
N ASN A 232 -25.15 -0.77 -24.08
CA ASN A 232 -25.35 0.54 -24.69
C ASN A 232 -24.09 1.41 -24.68
N VAL A 233 -22.97 0.84 -25.14
CA VAL A 233 -21.69 1.52 -25.35
C VAL A 233 -21.19 1.29 -26.77
N ASP A 234 -20.26 2.12 -27.25
CA ASP A 234 -19.60 1.91 -28.53
C ASP A 234 -18.76 0.61 -28.50
N GLN A 235 -18.67 -0.08 -29.62
CA GLN A 235 -17.89 -1.32 -29.72
C GLN A 235 -16.41 -1.09 -29.38
N ASP A 236 -15.84 0.05 -29.80
CA ASP A 236 -14.47 0.47 -29.54
C ASP A 236 -14.26 1.04 -28.11
N ALA A 237 -15.29 0.99 -27.27
CA ALA A 237 -15.25 1.33 -25.86
C ALA A 237 -15.34 0.07 -24.94
N VAL A 238 -15.22 -1.14 -25.51
CA VAL A 238 -15.17 -2.40 -24.76
C VAL A 238 -13.77 -2.97 -24.85
N PHE A 239 -13.07 -3.06 -23.72
CA PHE A 239 -11.67 -3.48 -23.62
C PHE A 239 -11.50 -4.76 -22.81
N SER A 240 -10.47 -5.56 -23.15
CA SER A 240 -10.04 -6.70 -22.35
C SER A 240 -9.08 -6.25 -21.25
N SER A 241 -9.31 -6.73 -20.04
CA SER A 241 -8.33 -6.70 -18.94
C SER A 241 -7.91 -8.14 -18.66
N VAL A 242 -6.92 -8.61 -19.41
CA VAL A 242 -6.47 -10.01 -19.38
C VAL A 242 -5.63 -10.26 -18.14
N ASP A 243 -5.76 -11.46 -17.55
CA ASP A 243 -4.90 -11.91 -16.48
C ASP A 243 -3.43 -11.93 -16.92
N VAL A 244 -2.55 -11.43 -16.08
CA VAL A 244 -1.10 -11.36 -16.34
C VAL A 244 -0.32 -12.08 -15.24
N ASN A 245 0.88 -12.54 -15.58
CA ASN A 245 1.78 -13.14 -14.59
C ASN A 245 2.41 -12.10 -13.66
N ASN A 246 2.66 -10.91 -14.17
CA ASN A 246 3.23 -9.79 -13.43
C ASN A 246 2.33 -8.57 -13.59
N ILE A 247 1.88 -7.99 -12.48
CA ILE A 247 0.97 -6.84 -12.48
C ILE A 247 1.53 -5.62 -13.23
N TYR A 248 2.84 -5.49 -13.35
CA TYR A 248 3.49 -4.40 -14.09
C TYR A 248 3.38 -4.53 -15.61
N GLU A 249 2.86 -5.66 -16.12
CA GLU A 249 2.50 -5.82 -17.54
C GLU A 249 1.19 -5.11 -17.91
N VAL A 250 0.29 -4.87 -16.93
CA VAL A 250 -1.06 -4.34 -17.18
C VAL A 250 -1.05 -3.00 -17.94
N PRO A 251 -0.21 -1.99 -17.61
CA PRO A 251 -0.14 -0.77 -18.39
C PRO A 251 0.19 -1.01 -19.87
N LEU A 252 1.13 -1.90 -20.17
CA LEU A 252 1.50 -2.22 -21.55
C LEU A 252 0.36 -2.93 -22.29
N LYS A 253 -0.38 -3.83 -21.60
CA LYS A 253 -1.56 -4.50 -22.18
C LYS A 253 -2.69 -3.52 -22.48
N PHE A 254 -2.93 -2.56 -21.59
CA PHE A 254 -3.92 -1.51 -21.83
C PHE A 254 -3.52 -0.58 -22.99
N TYR A 255 -2.23 -0.27 -23.10
CA TYR A 255 -1.72 0.50 -24.24
C TYR A 255 -1.87 -0.27 -25.58
N GLU A 256 -1.54 -1.59 -25.61
CA GLU A 256 -1.73 -2.44 -26.77
C GLU A 256 -3.20 -2.52 -27.23
N GLU A 257 -4.14 -2.52 -26.27
CA GLU A 257 -5.60 -2.47 -26.53
C GLU A 257 -6.08 -1.07 -26.98
N GLY A 258 -5.28 0.00 -26.85
CA GLY A 258 -5.65 1.38 -27.17
C GLY A 258 -6.55 2.05 -26.13
N PHE A 259 -6.60 1.49 -24.90
CA PHE A 259 -7.49 1.95 -23.84
C PHE A 259 -7.22 3.39 -23.40
N ASP A 260 -5.96 3.76 -23.18
CA ASP A 260 -5.54 5.11 -22.82
C ASP A 260 -5.79 6.13 -23.94
N GLN A 261 -5.66 5.70 -25.20
CA GLN A 261 -5.98 6.53 -26.35
C GLN A 261 -7.48 6.84 -26.44
N LYS A 262 -8.34 5.83 -26.21
CA LYS A 262 -9.81 6.03 -26.20
C LYS A 262 -10.21 7.00 -25.09
N VAL A 263 -9.65 6.83 -23.87
CA VAL A 263 -9.87 7.74 -22.73
C VAL A 263 -9.44 9.18 -23.10
N ALA A 264 -8.26 9.35 -23.69
CA ALA A 264 -7.76 10.66 -24.09
C ALA A 264 -8.67 11.34 -25.12
N ILE A 265 -9.18 10.59 -26.11
CA ILE A 265 -10.11 11.10 -27.13
C ILE A 265 -11.43 11.53 -26.47
N MET A 266 -12.04 10.67 -25.63
CA MET A 266 -13.34 10.95 -25.02
C MET A 266 -13.30 12.17 -24.10
N LEU A 267 -12.22 12.38 -23.35
CA LEU A 267 -12.03 13.55 -22.48
C LEU A 267 -11.40 14.75 -23.18
N ARG A 268 -11.13 14.66 -24.50
CA ARG A 268 -10.47 15.72 -25.28
C ARG A 268 -9.15 16.17 -24.65
N LEU A 269 -8.38 15.19 -24.16
CA LEU A 269 -7.05 15.44 -23.61
C LEU A 269 -6.04 15.72 -24.74
N PRO A 270 -4.92 16.41 -24.46
CA PRO A 270 -3.90 16.67 -25.48
C PRO A 270 -3.38 15.37 -26.11
N ALA A 271 -3.38 15.32 -27.45
CA ALA A 271 -2.84 14.18 -28.21
C ALA A 271 -1.31 14.19 -28.12
N ARG A 272 -0.76 13.44 -27.17
CA ARG A 272 0.68 13.23 -26.99
C ARG A 272 1.01 11.75 -27.10
N ASN A 273 2.18 11.43 -27.64
CA ASN A 273 2.65 10.04 -27.65
C ASN A 273 3.02 9.57 -26.24
N ALA A 274 2.73 8.32 -25.94
CA ALA A 274 3.12 7.71 -24.68
C ALA A 274 4.61 7.33 -24.69
N HIS A 275 5.33 7.65 -23.61
CA HIS A 275 6.73 7.28 -23.38
C HIS A 275 6.80 6.03 -22.48
N LEU A 276 6.91 4.85 -23.10
CA LEU A 276 6.76 3.56 -22.40
C LEU A 276 8.09 2.86 -22.10
N GLU A 277 9.23 3.47 -22.39
CA GLU A 277 10.55 2.84 -22.30
C GLU A 277 10.85 2.31 -20.90
N ALA A 278 10.51 3.08 -19.86
CA ALA A 278 10.70 2.68 -18.47
C ALA A 278 9.83 1.45 -18.09
N TRP A 279 8.57 1.43 -18.53
CA TRP A 279 7.66 0.29 -18.30
C TRP A 279 8.10 -0.96 -19.05
N LYS A 280 8.51 -0.84 -20.31
CA LYS A 280 9.06 -1.95 -21.11
C LYS A 280 10.32 -2.52 -20.47
N LYS A 281 11.21 -1.66 -19.98
CA LYS A 281 12.41 -2.08 -19.28
C LYS A 281 12.07 -2.83 -17.99
N LEU A 282 11.18 -2.28 -17.16
CA LEU A 282 10.73 -2.93 -15.93
C LEU A 282 10.18 -4.34 -16.19
N VAL A 283 9.27 -4.49 -17.15
CA VAL A 283 8.68 -5.79 -17.52
C VAL A 283 9.75 -6.75 -18.03
N SER A 284 10.68 -6.28 -18.86
CA SER A 284 11.80 -7.09 -19.34
C SER A 284 12.71 -7.56 -18.21
N ASP A 285 13.05 -6.68 -17.25
CA ASP A 285 13.89 -7.02 -16.10
C ASP A 285 13.19 -8.03 -15.16
N CYS A 286 11.86 -7.93 -15.02
CA CYS A 286 11.06 -8.93 -14.30
C CYS A 286 11.03 -10.30 -14.99
N ALA A 287 11.01 -10.32 -16.32
CA ALA A 287 10.89 -11.55 -17.11
C ALA A 287 12.21 -12.34 -17.25
N ASP A 288 13.38 -11.69 -17.11
CA ASP A 288 14.71 -12.31 -17.30
C ASP A 288 15.61 -12.16 -16.07
N PRO A 289 15.23 -12.73 -14.91
CA PRO A 289 16.09 -12.75 -13.72
C PRO A 289 17.33 -13.61 -13.95
N LYS A 290 18.49 -13.18 -13.44
CA LYS A 290 19.78 -13.91 -13.62
C LYS A 290 20.06 -14.90 -12.50
N GLY A 291 19.18 -15.02 -11.52
CA GLY A 291 19.29 -15.95 -10.40
C GLY A 291 18.02 -15.96 -9.57
N LYS A 292 18.03 -16.72 -8.48
CA LYS A 292 16.90 -16.82 -7.54
C LYS A 292 17.41 -16.70 -6.12
N VAL A 293 16.66 -16.00 -5.27
CA VAL A 293 16.89 -15.93 -3.82
C VAL A 293 15.60 -16.29 -3.10
N THR A 294 15.73 -16.95 -1.95
CA THR A 294 14.59 -17.31 -1.10
C THR A 294 14.64 -16.50 0.17
N ILE A 295 13.61 -15.67 0.40
CA ILE A 295 13.46 -14.85 1.60
C ILE A 295 12.37 -15.44 2.49
N ALA A 296 12.74 -15.76 3.74
CA ALA A 296 11.77 -16.15 4.77
C ALA A 296 11.11 -14.90 5.36
N ILE A 297 9.79 -14.80 5.29
CA ILE A 297 8.99 -13.81 6.00
C ILE A 297 8.47 -14.48 7.29
N VAL A 298 9.10 -14.16 8.42
CA VAL A 298 8.74 -14.73 9.73
C VAL A 298 7.74 -13.81 10.41
N GLY A 299 6.47 -14.12 10.25
CA GLY A 299 5.36 -13.28 10.69
C GLY A 299 4.19 -14.06 11.26
N LYS A 300 3.12 -13.34 11.65
CA LYS A 300 1.89 -13.94 12.19
C LYS A 300 0.67 -13.84 11.27
N TYR A 301 0.76 -13.06 10.18
CA TYR A 301 -0.32 -12.87 9.20
C TYR A 301 -0.02 -13.60 7.89
N VAL A 302 0.66 -14.74 7.99
CA VAL A 302 1.21 -15.45 6.83
C VAL A 302 0.15 -16.13 5.94
N ASP A 303 -1.05 -16.35 6.48
CA ASP A 303 -2.16 -16.98 5.75
C ASP A 303 -2.87 -16.00 4.80
N LEU A 304 -2.74 -14.69 5.01
CA LEU A 304 -3.29 -13.65 4.15
C LEU A 304 -2.16 -12.79 3.56
N LYS A 305 -1.84 -13.05 2.29
CA LYS A 305 -0.76 -12.33 1.58
C LYS A 305 -0.98 -10.83 1.49
N GLU A 306 -2.22 -10.37 1.42
CA GLU A 306 -2.59 -8.96 1.35
C GLU A 306 -2.27 -8.18 2.63
N ALA A 307 -2.13 -8.86 3.78
CA ALA A 307 -1.67 -8.23 5.03
C ALA A 307 -0.22 -7.71 4.98
N TYR A 308 0.57 -8.17 4.00
CA TYR A 308 1.95 -7.78 3.76
C TYR A 308 2.18 -7.29 2.33
N LYS A 309 1.17 -6.67 1.70
CA LYS A 309 1.21 -6.33 0.27
C LYS A 309 2.39 -5.42 -0.09
N SER A 310 2.59 -4.31 0.60
CA SER A 310 3.71 -3.40 0.33
C SER A 310 5.06 -4.06 0.60
N LEU A 311 5.14 -4.92 1.60
CA LEU A 311 6.36 -5.69 1.89
C LEU A 311 6.72 -6.64 0.74
N HIS A 312 5.73 -7.36 0.20
CA HIS A 312 5.94 -8.25 -0.96
C HIS A 312 6.44 -7.46 -2.17
N GLU A 313 5.77 -6.35 -2.48
CA GLU A 313 6.17 -5.50 -3.60
C GLU A 313 7.58 -4.94 -3.39
N ALA A 314 7.92 -4.47 -2.19
CA ALA A 314 9.25 -3.95 -1.89
C ALA A 314 10.36 -5.01 -2.06
N LEU A 315 10.11 -6.25 -1.66
CA LEU A 315 11.02 -7.38 -1.90
C LEU A 315 11.17 -7.69 -3.38
N ILE A 316 10.08 -7.65 -4.16
CA ILE A 316 10.10 -7.83 -5.62
C ILE A 316 10.89 -6.69 -6.27
N HIS A 317 10.67 -5.43 -5.86
CA HIS A 317 11.43 -4.28 -6.37
C HIS A 317 12.94 -4.43 -6.11
N GLY A 318 13.31 -4.88 -4.89
CA GLY A 318 14.69 -5.22 -4.56
C GLY A 318 15.24 -6.33 -5.46
N GLY A 319 14.41 -7.32 -5.79
CA GLY A 319 14.73 -8.39 -6.73
C GLY A 319 15.01 -7.87 -8.14
N VAL A 320 14.12 -7.02 -8.66
CA VAL A 320 14.27 -6.39 -9.99
C VAL A 320 15.57 -5.58 -10.06
N ALA A 321 15.83 -4.74 -9.05
CA ALA A 321 17.04 -3.93 -8.96
C ALA A 321 18.33 -4.77 -8.96
N ASN A 322 18.28 -5.98 -8.39
CA ASN A 322 19.40 -6.93 -8.33
C ASN A 322 19.38 -7.99 -9.45
N ARG A 323 18.38 -7.95 -10.35
CA ARG A 323 18.14 -8.90 -11.42
C ARG A 323 18.04 -10.35 -10.92
N VAL A 324 17.34 -10.55 -9.81
CA VAL A 324 17.05 -11.88 -9.25
C VAL A 324 15.56 -12.05 -9.01
N GLN A 325 15.09 -13.27 -9.19
CA GLN A 325 13.75 -13.68 -8.78
C GLN A 325 13.73 -13.88 -7.26
N VAL A 326 12.80 -13.22 -6.58
CA VAL A 326 12.61 -13.38 -5.12
C VAL A 326 11.50 -14.40 -4.88
N ASN A 327 11.86 -15.53 -4.26
CA ASN A 327 10.90 -16.51 -3.78
C ASN A 327 10.58 -16.20 -2.31
N LEU A 328 9.30 -15.99 -2.01
CA LEU A 328 8.85 -15.71 -0.65
C LEU A 328 8.42 -17.01 0.04
N ARG A 329 9.06 -17.29 1.19
CA ARG A 329 8.66 -18.38 2.09
C ARG A 329 8.02 -17.77 3.33
N TYR A 330 6.74 -18.05 3.52
CA TYR A 330 6.01 -17.61 4.71
C TYR A 330 6.22 -18.59 5.83
N VAL A 331 6.65 -18.10 6.99
CA VAL A 331 6.89 -18.90 8.19
C VAL A 331 6.12 -18.32 9.34
N ASN A 332 5.15 -19.10 9.86
CA ASN A 332 4.35 -18.67 11.01
C ASN A 332 5.21 -18.65 12.28
N SER A 333 5.43 -17.46 12.83
CA SER A 333 6.25 -17.27 14.01
C SER A 333 5.71 -17.94 15.28
N GLU A 334 4.41 -18.29 15.33
CA GLU A 334 3.81 -19.02 16.46
C GLU A 334 4.27 -20.48 16.51
N ASN A 335 4.72 -21.02 15.37
CA ASN A 335 5.15 -22.41 15.23
C ASN A 335 6.68 -22.57 15.28
N ILE A 336 7.45 -21.50 15.54
CA ILE A 336 8.91 -21.54 15.62
C ILE A 336 9.37 -21.61 17.07
N ASP A 337 10.29 -22.54 17.34
CA ASP A 337 11.03 -22.65 18.58
C ASP A 337 12.50 -23.06 18.31
N ALA A 338 13.30 -23.18 19.39
CA ALA A 338 14.72 -23.50 19.29
C ALA A 338 14.98 -24.90 18.68
N SER A 339 14.03 -25.83 18.76
CA SER A 339 14.19 -27.19 18.25
C SER A 339 13.95 -27.31 16.74
N ASN A 340 13.13 -26.43 16.16
CA ASN A 340 12.67 -26.55 14.78
C ASN A 340 13.10 -25.38 13.87
N VAL A 341 13.66 -24.29 14.41
CA VAL A 341 14.02 -23.08 13.63
C VAL A 341 14.97 -23.38 12.48
N ALA A 342 15.94 -24.26 12.69
CA ALA A 342 16.92 -24.62 11.66
C ALA A 342 16.27 -25.33 10.47
N GLU A 343 15.26 -26.15 10.69
CA GLU A 343 14.51 -26.84 9.63
C GLU A 343 13.60 -25.87 8.88
N ASN A 344 12.85 -25.03 9.62
CA ASN A 344 11.93 -24.05 9.04
C ASN A 344 12.64 -23.01 8.15
N LEU A 345 13.88 -22.64 8.51
CA LEU A 345 14.66 -21.62 7.79
C LEU A 345 15.74 -22.21 6.85
N LYS A 346 15.80 -23.53 6.74
CA LYS A 346 16.77 -24.20 5.86
C LYS A 346 16.62 -23.76 4.41
N GLY A 347 17.74 -23.34 3.80
CA GLY A 347 17.79 -22.92 2.39
C GLY A 347 17.15 -21.55 2.14
N CYS A 348 16.92 -20.74 3.16
CA CYS A 348 16.60 -19.32 3.00
C CYS A 348 17.89 -18.52 2.89
N ASP A 349 17.92 -17.57 1.95
CA ASP A 349 19.07 -16.71 1.67
C ASP A 349 18.98 -15.38 2.43
N GLY A 350 17.82 -15.08 2.97
CA GLY A 350 17.56 -13.94 3.84
C GLY A 350 16.35 -14.20 4.74
N ILE A 351 16.33 -13.57 5.90
CA ILE A 351 15.26 -13.65 6.89
C ILE A 351 14.74 -12.24 7.13
N LEU A 352 13.44 -12.04 6.94
CA LEU A 352 12.77 -10.78 7.20
C LEU A 352 11.70 -10.98 8.28
N VAL A 353 11.73 -10.11 9.31
CA VAL A 353 10.71 -10.04 10.35
C VAL A 353 9.93 -8.74 10.18
N PRO A 354 8.66 -8.82 9.77
CA PRO A 354 7.83 -7.65 9.48
C PRO A 354 7.29 -6.98 10.73
N GLY A 355 6.70 -5.80 10.54
CA GLY A 355 5.90 -5.09 11.51
C GLY A 355 4.69 -5.88 12.03
N GLY A 356 4.09 -5.39 13.10
CA GLY A 356 2.91 -5.98 13.73
C GLY A 356 2.69 -5.45 15.13
N PHE A 357 1.59 -5.87 15.78
CA PHE A 357 1.22 -5.46 17.13
C PHE A 357 0.91 -6.67 18.01
N GLY A 358 1.11 -6.52 19.33
CA GLY A 358 0.79 -7.53 20.33
C GLY A 358 1.80 -8.68 20.41
N TYR A 359 1.72 -9.42 21.51
CA TYR A 359 2.71 -10.41 21.96
C TYR A 359 2.71 -11.73 21.15
N ARG A 360 1.67 -12.03 20.38
CA ARG A 360 1.51 -13.29 19.67
C ARG A 360 2.63 -13.53 18.66
N GLY A 361 3.32 -14.69 18.78
CA GLY A 361 4.42 -15.10 17.91
C GLY A 361 5.74 -14.33 18.09
N VAL A 362 5.88 -13.52 19.16
CA VAL A 362 7.09 -12.73 19.43
C VAL A 362 8.28 -13.63 19.74
N GLU A 363 8.13 -14.64 20.58
CA GLU A 363 9.24 -15.54 20.96
C GLU A 363 9.78 -16.30 19.74
N GLY A 364 8.90 -16.77 18.83
CA GLY A 364 9.36 -17.40 17.58
C GLY A 364 10.11 -16.43 16.65
N LYS A 365 9.73 -15.14 16.62
CA LYS A 365 10.49 -14.11 15.92
C LYS A 365 11.89 -13.94 16.53
N ILE A 366 11.98 -13.85 17.86
CA ILE A 366 13.26 -13.74 18.59
C ILE A 366 14.16 -14.94 18.29
N VAL A 367 13.62 -16.16 18.29
CA VAL A 367 14.36 -17.38 17.94
C VAL A 367 14.86 -17.34 16.48
N ALA A 368 14.03 -16.91 15.54
CA ALA A 368 14.42 -16.76 14.13
C ALA A 368 15.51 -15.68 13.93
N ILE A 369 15.43 -14.57 14.67
CA ILE A 369 16.44 -13.50 14.65
C ILE A 369 17.76 -14.01 15.20
N ARG A 370 17.73 -14.74 16.32
CA ARG A 370 18.91 -15.39 16.88
C ARG A 370 19.59 -16.33 15.88
N TYR A 371 18.78 -17.16 15.21
CA TYR A 371 19.28 -18.03 14.14
C TYR A 371 19.95 -17.23 13.02
N ALA A 372 19.33 -16.15 12.54
CA ALA A 372 19.90 -15.29 11.53
C ALA A 372 21.26 -14.70 11.97
N ARG A 373 21.33 -14.17 13.20
CA ARG A 373 22.54 -13.58 13.77
C ARG A 373 23.67 -14.61 13.91
N GLU A 374 23.41 -15.76 14.51
CA GLU A 374 24.39 -16.80 14.79
C GLU A 374 24.88 -17.51 13.52
N LYS A 375 23.98 -17.75 12.55
CA LYS A 375 24.27 -18.42 11.28
C LYS A 375 24.73 -17.47 10.18
N LYS A 376 24.81 -16.16 10.47
CA LYS A 376 25.21 -15.13 9.50
C LYS A 376 24.33 -15.11 8.24
N VAL A 377 23.04 -15.43 8.37
CA VAL A 377 22.04 -15.29 7.31
C VAL A 377 21.58 -13.84 7.26
N PRO A 378 21.59 -13.16 6.10
CA PRO A 378 21.11 -11.79 5.98
C PRO A 378 19.75 -11.58 6.65
N PHE A 379 19.66 -10.57 7.52
CA PHE A 379 18.49 -10.27 8.34
C PHE A 379 18.01 -8.84 8.11
N PHE A 380 16.67 -8.68 8.00
CA PHE A 380 16.03 -7.37 7.98
C PHE A 380 14.81 -7.36 8.92
N GLY A 381 14.82 -6.46 9.90
CA GLY A 381 13.73 -6.27 10.87
C GLY A 381 13.02 -4.95 10.65
N ILE A 382 11.69 -4.97 10.46
CA ILE A 382 10.88 -3.77 10.22
C ILE A 382 9.96 -3.53 11.41
N CYS A 383 9.96 -2.32 11.98
CA CYS A 383 9.12 -1.89 13.09
C CYS A 383 9.19 -2.89 14.27
N LEU A 384 8.18 -3.71 14.51
CA LEU A 384 8.23 -4.79 15.50
C LEU A 384 9.42 -5.74 15.27
N GLY A 385 9.84 -5.96 14.03
CA GLY A 385 11.01 -6.78 13.69
C GLY A 385 12.32 -6.19 14.23
N MET A 386 12.50 -4.88 14.16
CA MET A 386 13.61 -4.19 14.82
C MET A 386 13.52 -4.33 16.34
N GLN A 387 12.35 -4.11 16.93
CA GLN A 387 12.14 -4.22 18.37
C GLN A 387 12.49 -5.64 18.88
N CYS A 388 12.05 -6.68 18.15
CA CYS A 388 12.42 -8.06 18.45
C CYS A 388 13.93 -8.31 18.32
N ALA A 389 14.62 -7.66 17.37
CA ALA A 389 16.07 -7.77 17.22
C ALA A 389 16.82 -7.14 18.39
N VAL A 390 16.34 -6.00 18.90
CA VAL A 390 16.87 -5.38 20.12
C VAL A 390 16.67 -6.29 21.33
N ILE A 391 15.48 -6.86 21.50
CA ILE A 391 15.19 -7.80 22.60
C ILE A 391 16.08 -9.05 22.51
N GLU A 392 16.24 -9.62 21.31
CA GLU A 392 17.12 -10.78 21.08
C GLU A 392 18.56 -10.48 21.49
N PHE A 393 19.09 -9.36 21.03
CA PHE A 393 20.45 -8.95 21.32
C PHE A 393 20.65 -8.65 22.81
N ALA A 394 19.72 -7.96 23.44
CA ALA A 394 19.74 -7.68 24.87
C ALA A 394 19.78 -8.99 25.70
N ARG A 395 18.92 -9.97 25.36
CA ARG A 395 18.84 -11.24 26.07
C ARG A 395 20.06 -12.14 25.90
N HIS A 396 20.59 -12.25 24.66
CA HIS A 396 21.57 -13.30 24.32
C HIS A 396 22.99 -12.79 24.12
N VAL A 397 23.18 -11.47 23.97
CA VAL A 397 24.50 -10.86 23.80
C VAL A 397 24.85 -9.94 24.98
N ALA A 398 23.88 -9.12 25.44
CA ALA A 398 24.09 -8.24 26.59
C ALA A 398 23.68 -8.88 27.94
N GLU A 399 23.28 -10.16 27.94
CA GLU A 399 23.00 -10.97 29.14
C GLU A 399 21.84 -10.44 30.02
N MET A 400 20.97 -9.57 29.45
CA MET A 400 19.76 -9.06 30.08
C MET A 400 18.61 -10.07 29.88
N THR A 401 18.64 -11.19 30.58
CA THR A 401 17.82 -12.38 30.30
C THR A 401 16.31 -12.15 30.32
N ASP A 402 15.83 -11.13 31.04
CA ASP A 402 14.42 -10.71 31.12
C ASP A 402 14.09 -9.52 30.21
N ALA A 403 15.02 -9.09 29.34
CA ALA A 403 14.76 -7.96 28.43
C ALA A 403 13.51 -8.18 27.59
N ASN A 404 12.64 -7.18 27.53
CA ASN A 404 11.36 -7.28 26.85
C ASN A 404 10.84 -5.92 26.37
N SER A 405 9.74 -5.95 25.62
CA SER A 405 8.91 -4.77 25.38
C SER A 405 7.91 -4.60 26.53
N GLU A 406 7.65 -3.37 26.92
CA GLU A 406 6.56 -3.03 27.83
C GLU A 406 5.19 -3.46 27.29
N GLU A 407 5.02 -3.56 25.97
CA GLU A 407 3.81 -4.06 25.32
C GLU A 407 3.54 -5.54 25.70
N PHE A 408 4.60 -6.33 25.90
CA PHE A 408 4.49 -7.77 26.08
C PHE A 408 4.57 -8.20 27.55
N ASP A 409 5.43 -7.54 28.34
CA ASP A 409 5.54 -7.78 29.78
C ASP A 409 5.87 -6.49 30.56
N HIS A 410 4.87 -5.92 31.19
CA HIS A 410 5.00 -4.75 32.05
C HIS A 410 5.87 -4.99 33.31
N ARG A 411 6.16 -6.25 33.66
CA ARG A 411 6.93 -6.63 34.87
C ARG A 411 8.42 -6.79 34.59
N SER A 412 8.84 -6.86 33.32
CA SER A 412 10.24 -6.93 32.96
C SER A 412 11.02 -5.76 33.59
N LYS A 413 12.22 -6.04 34.12
CA LYS A 413 13.13 -5.02 34.66
C LYS A 413 13.86 -4.29 33.55
N HIS A 414 14.17 -5.00 32.45
CA HIS A 414 14.86 -4.44 31.29
C HIS A 414 13.87 -4.21 30.15
N LYS A 415 13.06 -3.13 30.28
CA LYS A 415 12.13 -2.72 29.23
C LYS A 415 12.90 -1.99 28.14
N VAL A 416 13.60 -2.75 27.30
CA VAL A 416 14.43 -2.21 26.21
C VAL A 416 13.56 -1.56 25.11
N ILE A 417 12.27 -1.88 25.08
CA ILE A 417 11.23 -1.23 24.26
C ILE A 417 10.14 -0.76 25.21
N TYR A 418 9.75 0.51 25.10
CA TYR A 418 8.78 1.14 26.01
C TYR A 418 7.71 1.94 25.29
N LEU A 419 6.60 2.25 25.98
CA LEU A 419 5.54 3.07 25.45
C LEU A 419 6.02 4.52 25.34
N MET A 420 6.06 5.07 24.14
CA MET A 420 6.34 6.48 23.93
C MET A 420 5.12 7.31 24.32
N THR A 421 5.26 8.13 25.36
CA THR A 421 4.19 9.00 25.88
C THR A 421 4.26 10.42 25.34
N GLU A 422 5.42 10.83 24.85
CA GLU A 422 5.66 12.19 24.34
C GLU A 422 6.72 12.15 23.21
N TRP A 423 6.46 12.87 22.10
CA TRP A 423 7.41 13.04 21.01
C TRP A 423 7.22 14.37 20.31
N TYR A 424 8.28 14.88 19.69
CA TYR A 424 8.20 16.06 18.85
C TYR A 424 7.79 15.66 17.42
N ASP A 425 6.64 16.16 16.96
CA ASP A 425 6.21 16.00 15.57
C ASP A 425 6.81 17.13 14.73
N PHE A 426 7.79 16.81 13.90
CA PHE A 426 8.49 17.76 13.04
C PHE A 426 7.58 18.38 11.96
N ARG A 427 6.44 17.78 11.64
CA ARG A 427 5.46 18.27 10.66
C ARG A 427 4.58 19.35 11.26
N THR A 428 3.99 19.07 12.44
CA THR A 428 3.12 20.02 13.15
C THR A 428 3.90 21.03 13.97
N LYS A 429 5.20 20.77 14.22
CA LYS A 429 6.11 21.51 15.10
C LYS A 429 5.61 21.58 16.53
N ASN A 430 4.86 20.58 16.97
CA ASN A 430 4.31 20.47 18.31
C ASN A 430 4.86 19.23 19.02
N VAL A 431 4.76 19.26 20.35
CA VAL A 431 4.96 18.08 21.18
C VAL A 431 3.64 17.36 21.31
N GLU A 432 3.57 16.17 20.73
CA GLU A 432 2.42 15.28 20.85
C GLU A 432 2.52 14.49 22.15
N LYS A 433 1.38 14.34 22.85
CA LYS A 433 1.30 13.58 24.12
C LYS A 433 0.20 12.55 24.05
N ARG A 434 0.43 11.41 24.68
CA ARG A 434 -0.58 10.37 24.87
C ARG A 434 -0.37 9.65 26.19
N ASP A 435 -1.40 8.97 26.64
CA ASP A 435 -1.37 8.06 27.79
C ASP A 435 -1.94 6.68 27.43
N ALA A 436 -1.97 5.78 28.40
CA ALA A 436 -2.48 4.42 28.21
C ALA A 436 -4.01 4.36 27.93
N GLY A 437 -4.75 5.44 28.22
CA GLY A 437 -6.20 5.57 28.00
C GLY A 437 -6.55 6.26 26.68
N SER A 438 -5.58 6.73 25.93
CA SER A 438 -5.82 7.40 24.63
C SER A 438 -6.45 6.46 23.61
N ASP A 439 -7.27 7.01 22.71
CA ASP A 439 -7.90 6.26 21.62
C ASP A 439 -6.86 5.44 20.81
N LYS A 440 -7.28 4.28 20.31
CA LYS A 440 -6.38 3.42 19.52
C LYS A 440 -6.20 3.88 18.09
N GLY A 441 -7.18 4.56 17.49
CA GLY A 441 -7.10 5.12 16.15
C GLY A 441 -6.42 6.48 16.14
N GLY A 442 -5.54 6.76 15.17
CA GLY A 442 -4.93 8.07 14.94
C GLY A 442 -3.96 8.57 16.02
N THR A 443 -3.60 7.75 17.02
CA THR A 443 -2.75 8.15 18.16
C THR A 443 -1.35 7.54 18.15
N MET A 444 -0.96 6.88 17.06
CA MET A 444 0.40 6.40 16.83
C MET A 444 1.30 7.51 16.28
N ARG A 445 2.60 7.29 16.27
CA ARG A 445 3.52 8.06 15.44
C ARG A 445 3.28 7.63 14.00
N LEU A 446 2.64 8.51 13.20
CA LEU A 446 2.12 8.21 11.87
C LEU A 446 2.71 9.17 10.82
N GLY A 447 3.07 8.61 9.66
CA GLY A 447 3.52 9.39 8.51
C GLY A 447 5.03 9.59 8.44
N SER A 448 5.46 10.51 7.61
CA SER A 448 6.88 10.74 7.30
C SER A 448 7.57 11.54 8.38
N TYR A 449 8.71 11.02 8.86
CA TYR A 449 9.60 11.68 9.82
C TYR A 449 11.05 11.60 9.35
N PRO A 450 11.85 12.65 9.65
CA PRO A 450 13.25 12.65 9.30
C PRO A 450 14.06 11.68 10.17
N CYS A 451 14.95 10.94 9.52
CA CYS A 451 15.94 10.08 10.16
C CYS A 451 17.36 10.54 9.75
N LYS A 452 18.19 10.87 10.74
CA LYS A 452 19.61 11.16 10.55
C LYS A 452 20.40 9.86 10.59
N VAL A 453 21.12 9.58 9.51
CA VAL A 453 21.90 8.35 9.33
C VAL A 453 23.36 8.57 9.70
N LEU A 454 23.91 7.67 10.51
CA LEU A 454 25.28 7.75 11.01
C LEU A 454 26.32 7.53 9.89
N PRO A 455 27.39 8.35 9.81
CA PRO A 455 28.52 8.10 8.92
C PRO A 455 29.16 6.70 9.13
N ASN A 456 29.64 6.11 8.03
CA ASN A 456 30.28 4.79 8.04
C ASN A 456 29.38 3.63 8.51
N SER A 457 28.08 3.75 8.33
CA SER A 457 27.10 2.70 8.59
C SER A 457 26.61 2.05 7.29
N ARG A 458 26.07 0.81 7.38
CA ARG A 458 25.43 0.14 6.24
C ARG A 458 24.19 0.89 5.77
N ALA A 459 23.48 1.52 6.69
CA ALA A 459 22.36 2.39 6.35
C ALA A 459 22.82 3.53 5.45
N LEU A 460 23.94 4.22 5.77
CA LEU A 460 24.48 5.27 4.91
C LEU A 460 24.96 4.74 3.55
N GLU A 461 25.60 3.57 3.52
CA GLU A 461 25.99 2.91 2.26
C GLU A 461 24.77 2.62 1.36
N ALA A 462 23.64 2.23 1.95
CA ALA A 462 22.40 1.97 1.24
C ALA A 462 21.75 3.26 0.74
N TYR A 463 21.51 4.22 1.62
CA TYR A 463 20.78 5.47 1.31
C TYR A 463 21.62 6.48 0.52
N LYS A 464 22.93 6.53 0.76
CA LYS A 464 23.86 7.54 0.21
C LYS A 464 23.45 8.98 0.57
N LYS A 465 22.73 9.14 1.67
CA LYS A 465 22.23 10.42 2.22
C LYS A 465 22.24 10.35 3.74
N GLU A 466 22.69 11.43 4.39
CA GLU A 466 22.75 11.54 5.85
C GLU A 466 21.40 11.86 6.49
N LEU A 467 20.47 12.41 5.73
CA LEU A 467 19.11 12.72 6.18
C LEU A 467 18.12 12.11 5.20
N VAL A 468 17.20 11.28 5.71
CA VAL A 468 16.16 10.61 4.94
C VAL A 468 14.81 10.80 5.63
N GLU A 469 13.75 10.71 4.85
CA GLU A 469 12.38 10.82 5.33
C GLU A 469 11.71 9.45 5.21
N GLU A 470 11.19 8.91 6.34
CA GLU A 470 10.60 7.58 6.36
C GLU A 470 9.26 7.54 7.08
N ARG A 471 8.35 6.63 6.67
CA ARG A 471 6.99 6.53 7.21
C ARG A 471 6.94 5.64 8.44
N HIS A 472 6.26 6.10 9.46
CA HIS A 472 6.09 5.43 10.75
C HIS A 472 4.64 5.01 10.97
N ARG A 473 4.48 3.90 11.73
CA ARG A 473 3.18 3.42 12.24
C ARG A 473 3.41 2.57 13.49
N HIS A 474 3.68 3.20 14.62
CA HIS A 474 3.95 2.47 15.88
C HIS A 474 3.70 3.31 17.13
N ARG A 475 3.63 2.63 18.29
CA ARG A 475 3.42 3.22 19.62
C ARG A 475 4.63 3.09 20.52
N TYR A 476 5.41 2.03 20.33
CA TYR A 476 6.52 1.66 21.18
C TYR A 476 7.83 1.99 20.48
N GLU A 477 8.82 2.41 21.30
CA GLU A 477 10.12 2.88 20.86
C GLU A 477 11.24 2.19 21.64
N PHE A 478 12.45 2.27 21.11
CA PHE A 478 13.64 1.87 21.83
C PHE A 478 13.87 2.75 23.07
N ASN A 479 14.17 2.11 24.21
CA ASN A 479 14.48 2.82 25.47
C ASN A 479 15.97 3.21 25.53
N ASN A 480 16.24 4.50 25.43
CA ASN A 480 17.60 5.03 25.42
C ASN A 480 18.43 4.75 26.70
N GLU A 481 17.80 4.39 27.82
CA GLU A 481 18.49 3.96 29.04
C GLU A 481 19.41 2.76 28.80
N PHE A 482 19.10 1.92 27.80
CA PHE A 482 19.87 0.72 27.46
C PHE A 482 20.85 0.94 26.30
N LYS A 483 20.89 2.14 25.71
CA LYS A 483 21.66 2.43 24.50
C LYS A 483 23.15 2.18 24.66
N GLU A 484 23.75 2.69 25.74
CA GLU A 484 25.18 2.53 26.03
C GLU A 484 25.54 1.06 26.26
N ALA A 485 24.76 0.37 27.10
CA ALA A 485 25.00 -1.04 27.42
C ALA A 485 24.94 -1.97 26.19
N LEU A 486 24.03 -1.71 25.24
CA LEU A 486 23.94 -2.48 24.00
C LEU A 486 25.03 -2.08 23.00
N ALA A 487 25.42 -0.80 22.97
CA ALA A 487 26.50 -0.32 22.12
C ALA A 487 27.88 -0.91 22.54
N GLU A 488 28.15 -1.02 23.83
CA GLU A 488 29.36 -1.68 24.37
C GLU A 488 29.46 -3.15 23.94
N LYS A 489 28.35 -3.81 23.69
CA LYS A 489 28.26 -5.21 23.19
C LYS A 489 28.31 -5.30 21.67
N GLY A 490 28.39 -4.17 20.94
CA GLY A 490 28.59 -4.12 19.50
C GLY A 490 27.36 -3.81 18.65
N MET A 491 26.22 -3.42 19.24
CA MET A 491 25.09 -2.91 18.47
C MET A 491 25.36 -1.46 18.05
N ILE A 492 25.15 -1.15 16.77
CA ILE A 492 25.26 0.22 16.25
C ILE A 492 23.86 0.80 16.09
N PHE A 493 23.67 2.00 16.61
CA PHE A 493 22.45 2.81 16.44
C PHE A 493 22.67 3.79 15.29
N SER A 494 22.52 3.28 14.06
CA SER A 494 22.93 3.96 12.84
C SER A 494 21.93 4.96 12.29
N GLY A 495 20.70 4.99 12.81
CA GLY A 495 19.71 6.00 12.50
C GLY A 495 19.07 6.56 13.76
N THR A 496 18.88 7.89 13.80
CA THR A 496 18.17 8.57 14.90
C THR A 496 17.30 9.68 14.37
N SER A 497 16.31 10.12 15.18
CA SER A 497 15.66 11.42 14.94
C SER A 497 16.71 12.54 14.92
N PRO A 498 16.46 13.69 14.26
CA PRO A 498 17.44 14.78 14.17
C PRO A 498 17.92 15.32 15.51
N ASP A 499 17.07 15.28 16.53
CA ASP A 499 17.39 15.66 17.92
C ASP A 499 18.14 14.55 18.71
N GLY A 500 18.28 13.35 18.11
CA GLY A 500 18.96 12.20 18.70
C GLY A 500 18.16 11.42 19.75
N ASN A 501 16.92 11.81 20.01
CA ASN A 501 16.09 11.26 21.09
C ASN A 501 15.44 9.91 20.75
N LEU A 502 15.19 9.63 19.46
CA LEU A 502 14.58 8.40 19.02
C LEU A 502 15.55 7.59 18.16
N VAL A 503 15.61 6.28 18.40
CA VAL A 503 16.40 5.35 17.61
C VAL A 503 15.56 4.83 16.45
N GLU A 504 16.04 5.04 15.22
CA GLU A 504 15.34 4.70 13.99
C GLU A 504 15.93 3.46 13.28
N ILE A 505 17.26 3.24 13.40
CA ILE A 505 17.92 2.11 12.77
C ILE A 505 18.96 1.52 13.72
N VAL A 506 18.98 0.18 13.78
CA VAL A 506 20.00 -0.60 14.49
C VAL A 506 20.67 -1.57 13.53
N GLU A 507 21.97 -1.83 13.71
CA GLU A 507 22.73 -2.77 12.87
C GLU A 507 23.86 -3.47 13.64
N LEU A 508 24.30 -4.62 13.11
CA LEU A 508 25.47 -5.35 13.62
C LEU A 508 26.58 -5.34 12.55
N PRO A 509 27.74 -4.68 12.83
CA PRO A 509 28.79 -4.47 11.82
C PRO A 509 29.45 -5.77 11.35
N ASP A 510 29.62 -6.74 12.26
CA ASP A 510 30.28 -8.02 11.98
C ASP A 510 29.36 -9.06 11.30
N HIS A 511 28.18 -8.65 10.85
CA HIS A 511 27.25 -9.51 10.14
C HIS A 511 27.19 -9.14 8.65
N PRO A 512 27.04 -10.08 7.70
CA PRO A 512 26.93 -9.76 6.27
C PRO A 512 25.87 -8.70 5.96
N TRP A 513 24.70 -8.81 6.57
CA TRP A 513 23.64 -7.82 6.61
C TRP A 513 22.73 -8.12 7.80
N PHE A 514 22.78 -7.28 8.83
CA PHE A 514 21.86 -7.32 9.96
C PHE A 514 21.44 -5.89 10.26
N LEU A 515 20.22 -5.57 9.86
CA LEU A 515 19.68 -4.23 10.00
C LEU A 515 18.22 -4.31 10.47
N GLY A 516 17.87 -3.47 11.43
CA GLY A 516 16.50 -3.23 11.85
C GLY A 516 16.15 -1.76 11.75
N CYS A 517 14.93 -1.44 11.29
CA CYS A 517 14.43 -0.07 11.24
C CYS A 517 13.06 0.05 11.93
N GLN A 518 12.81 1.18 12.62
CA GLN A 518 11.57 1.43 13.34
C GLN A 518 10.43 1.86 12.40
N PHE A 519 10.77 2.50 11.32
CA PHE A 519 9.85 2.93 10.26
C PHE A 519 9.50 1.78 9.28
N HIS A 520 8.61 2.07 8.33
CA HIS A 520 8.09 1.16 7.32
C HIS A 520 8.60 1.52 5.91
N PRO A 521 9.82 1.08 5.51
CA PRO A 521 10.40 1.42 4.21
C PRO A 521 9.63 0.80 3.03
N GLU A 522 8.84 -0.25 3.28
CA GLU A 522 7.99 -0.89 2.27
C GLU A 522 6.98 0.07 1.65
N PHE A 523 6.49 1.06 2.40
CA PHE A 523 5.53 2.05 1.88
C PHE A 523 6.13 3.00 0.85
N LYS A 524 7.45 3.18 0.86
CA LYS A 524 8.14 4.09 -0.06
C LYS A 524 8.82 3.40 -1.23
N SER A 525 8.81 2.07 -1.29
CA SER A 525 9.41 1.32 -2.40
C SER A 525 8.58 1.43 -3.69
N ARG A 526 9.25 1.63 -4.82
CA ARG A 526 8.65 1.75 -6.14
C ARG A 526 9.26 0.72 -7.11
N PRO A 527 8.52 0.26 -8.13
CA PRO A 527 9.03 -0.74 -9.06
C PRO A 527 10.24 -0.27 -9.87
N MET A 528 10.29 1.04 -10.20
CA MET A 528 11.40 1.64 -10.94
C MET A 528 12.48 2.25 -10.04
N ASP A 529 12.20 2.36 -8.73
CA ASP A 529 13.11 2.90 -7.71
C ASP A 529 12.92 2.12 -6.41
N ALA A 530 13.54 0.95 -6.36
CA ALA A 530 13.49 0.07 -5.21
C ALA A 530 14.07 0.78 -3.97
N HIS A 531 13.34 0.72 -2.86
CA HIS A 531 13.80 1.32 -1.61
C HIS A 531 15.21 0.82 -1.22
N PRO A 532 16.15 1.69 -0.86
CA PRO A 532 17.56 1.34 -0.65
C PRO A 532 17.78 0.16 0.30
N LEU A 533 17.08 0.11 1.42
CA LEU A 533 17.24 -0.98 2.40
C LEU A 533 16.79 -2.33 1.83
N PHE A 534 15.73 -2.39 1.03
CA PHE A 534 15.30 -3.61 0.36
C PHE A 534 16.26 -4.02 -0.74
N ARG A 535 16.76 -3.06 -1.52
CA ARG A 535 17.75 -3.32 -2.58
C ARG A 535 19.01 -3.97 -2.00
N GLU A 536 19.57 -3.40 -0.94
CA GLU A 536 20.80 -3.91 -0.33
C GLU A 536 20.58 -5.20 0.46
N PHE A 537 19.42 -5.38 1.12
CA PHE A 537 19.06 -6.65 1.73
C PHE A 537 19.01 -7.79 0.70
N ILE A 538 18.38 -7.57 -0.46
CA ILE A 538 18.35 -8.58 -1.54
C ILE A 538 19.76 -8.77 -2.15
N ALA A 539 20.58 -7.73 -2.26
CA ALA A 539 21.97 -7.86 -2.69
C ALA A 539 22.78 -8.76 -1.73
N ALA A 540 22.58 -8.59 -0.42
CA ALA A 540 23.21 -9.45 0.59
C ALA A 540 22.70 -10.91 0.51
N ALA A 541 21.39 -11.10 0.33
CA ALA A 541 20.80 -12.42 0.13
C ALA A 541 21.34 -13.10 -1.15
N LYS A 542 21.48 -12.35 -2.24
CA LYS A 542 22.09 -12.84 -3.50
C LYS A 542 23.53 -13.30 -3.27
N LYS A 543 24.31 -12.53 -2.52
CA LYS A 543 25.70 -12.91 -2.18
C LYS A 543 25.73 -14.16 -1.30
N HIS A 544 24.79 -14.28 -0.35
CA HIS A 544 24.66 -15.48 0.51
C HIS A 544 24.30 -16.72 -0.30
N ALA A 545 23.36 -16.60 -1.25
CA ALA A 545 22.97 -17.66 -2.18
C ALA A 545 24.04 -18.03 -3.20
N LYS A 546 25.09 -17.21 -3.37
CA LYS A 546 26.18 -17.37 -4.36
C LYS A 546 25.66 -17.37 -5.82
N VAL A 547 24.67 -16.54 -6.14
CA VAL A 547 24.06 -16.40 -7.49
C VAL A 547 24.26 -14.99 -8.05
#